data_ce168c6a9a4ae4e6db4d8b4012a94932
#
_entry.id   ce168c6a9a4ae4e6db4d8b4012a94932
#
_cell.length_a   1.000
_cell.length_b   1.000
_cell.length_c   1.000
_cell.angle_alpha   90.00
_cell.angle_beta   90.00
_cell.angle_gamma   90.00
#
_symmetry.space_group_name_H-M   'P 1'
#
loop_
_entity.id
_entity.type
_entity.pdbx_description
1 polymer ?
#
loop_
_entity_poly.entity_id
_entity_poly.type
_entity_poly.pdbx_seq_one_letter_code
_entity_poly.pdbx_strand_id
1 'polypeptide(L)'
;MDKKKIEKAIRDILEAIGENPRRKDLLGTPGRVAEMYEEIFSGISKDPARELEVILDQKHEEIILLKGIPLYSVCEHHLIPFIGKANVAYIPRHGRVTGLSKIARVVD
;
A
#
# COMPACT_ATOMS: atom_id res chain seq x y z
N MET A 1 5.85 2.59 -11.90
CA MET A 1 5.13 1.40 -12.39
C MET A 1 4.90 1.48 -13.90
N ASP A 2 4.95 0.37 -14.63
CA ASP A 2 4.67 0.34 -16.09
C ASP A 2 3.19 0.02 -16.34
N LYS A 3 2.37 1.07 -16.39
CA LYS A 3 0.91 0.94 -16.62
C LYS A 3 0.58 0.27 -17.95
N LYS A 4 1.31 0.59 -19.03
CA LYS A 4 1.03 0.01 -20.38
C LYS A 4 1.22 -1.51 -20.37
N LYS A 5 2.23 -1.99 -19.65
CA LYS A 5 2.48 -3.41 -19.49
C LYS A 5 1.38 -4.09 -18.66
N ILE A 6 0.90 -3.42 -17.61
CA ILE A 6 -0.23 -3.90 -16.80
C ILE A 6 -1.51 -3.95 -17.65
N GLU A 7 -1.83 -2.88 -18.37
CA GLU A 7 -3.01 -2.86 -19.24
C GLU A 7 -3.02 -3.99 -20.26
N LYS A 8 -1.85 -4.27 -20.86
CA LYS A 8 -1.70 -5.39 -21.78
C LYS A 8 -1.99 -6.71 -21.07
N ALA A 9 -1.38 -6.94 -19.91
CA ALA A 9 -1.59 -8.16 -19.14
C ALA A 9 -3.05 -8.37 -18.74
N ILE A 10 -3.77 -7.31 -18.40
CA ILE A 10 -5.21 -7.40 -18.07
C ILE A 10 -6.04 -7.75 -19.32
N ARG A 11 -5.69 -7.23 -20.50
CA ARG A 11 -6.35 -7.66 -21.75
C ARG A 11 -6.12 -9.16 -22.01
N ASP A 12 -4.86 -9.60 -21.85
CA ASP A 12 -4.49 -11.00 -22.04
C ASP A 12 -5.23 -11.92 -21.02
N ILE A 13 -5.42 -11.46 -19.78
CA ILE A 13 -6.22 -12.19 -18.76
C ILE A 13 -7.68 -12.27 -19.17
N LEU A 14 -8.30 -11.16 -19.61
CA LEU A 14 -9.69 -11.15 -20.06
C LEU A 14 -9.91 -12.13 -21.22
N GLU A 15 -9.01 -12.16 -22.19
CA GLU A 15 -9.06 -13.13 -23.28
C GLU A 15 -8.89 -14.58 -22.79
N ALA A 16 -7.94 -14.81 -21.87
CA ALA A 16 -7.65 -16.14 -21.34
C ALA A 16 -8.81 -16.75 -20.54
N ILE A 17 -9.63 -15.94 -19.87
CA ILE A 17 -10.83 -16.41 -19.15
C ILE A 17 -12.06 -16.53 -20.06
N GLY A 18 -11.94 -16.22 -21.36
CA GLY A 18 -13.03 -16.32 -22.34
C GLY A 18 -13.88 -15.07 -22.48
N GLU A 19 -13.46 -13.93 -21.92
CA GLU A 19 -14.14 -12.65 -22.09
C GLU A 19 -13.64 -11.91 -23.34
N ASN A 20 -14.50 -11.07 -23.90
CA ASN A 20 -14.13 -10.19 -25.01
C ASN A 20 -13.67 -8.82 -24.49
N PRO A 21 -12.36 -8.51 -24.47
CA PRO A 21 -11.85 -7.24 -23.97
C PRO A 21 -12.26 -6.03 -24.81
N ARG A 22 -12.79 -6.25 -26.03
CA ARG A 22 -13.30 -5.20 -26.90
C ARG A 22 -14.78 -4.88 -26.65
N ARG A 23 -15.45 -5.62 -25.80
CA ARG A 23 -16.82 -5.32 -25.37
C ARG A 23 -16.85 -3.92 -24.73
N LYS A 24 -17.86 -3.12 -25.09
CA LYS A 24 -17.99 -1.71 -24.67
C LYS A 24 -17.75 -1.49 -23.17
N ASP A 25 -18.31 -2.37 -22.34
CA ASP A 25 -18.21 -2.25 -20.88
C ASP A 25 -16.82 -2.61 -20.32
N LEU A 26 -16.00 -3.35 -21.09
CA LEU A 26 -14.66 -3.78 -20.69
C LEU A 26 -13.52 -2.95 -21.30
N LEU A 27 -13.82 -2.07 -22.26
CA LEU A 27 -12.80 -1.25 -22.92
C LEU A 27 -11.93 -0.45 -21.93
N GLY A 28 -12.53 0.07 -20.86
CA GLY A 28 -11.82 0.84 -19.84
C GLY A 28 -11.24 0.00 -18.72
N THR A 29 -11.51 -1.31 -18.64
CA THR A 29 -11.09 -2.16 -17.52
C THR A 29 -9.58 -2.26 -17.37
N PRO A 30 -8.78 -2.46 -18.45
CA PRO A 30 -7.33 -2.50 -18.32
C PRO A 30 -6.72 -1.23 -17.71
N GLY A 31 -7.21 -0.05 -18.14
CA GLY A 31 -6.75 1.23 -17.59
C GLY A 31 -7.13 1.40 -16.12
N ARG A 32 -8.38 1.09 -15.75
CA ARG A 32 -8.83 1.17 -14.36
C ARG A 32 -8.05 0.24 -13.43
N VAL A 33 -7.72 -0.96 -13.88
CA VAL A 33 -6.90 -1.89 -13.08
C VAL A 33 -5.47 -1.39 -12.95
N ALA A 34 -4.91 -0.82 -14.01
CA ALA A 34 -3.57 -0.23 -13.96
C ALA A 34 -3.49 0.97 -12.99
N GLU A 35 -4.52 1.82 -12.97
CA GLU A 35 -4.63 2.93 -12.01
C GLU A 35 -4.79 2.43 -10.58
N MET A 36 -5.66 1.46 -10.34
CA MET A 36 -5.82 0.82 -9.04
C MET A 36 -4.49 0.24 -8.53
N TYR A 37 -3.75 -0.45 -9.38
CA TYR A 37 -2.45 -1.02 -8.99
C TYR A 37 -1.39 0.06 -8.73
N GLU A 38 -1.41 1.18 -9.45
CA GLU A 38 -0.50 2.29 -9.18
C GLU A 38 -0.73 2.85 -7.77
N GLU A 39 -1.98 2.95 -7.34
CA GLU A 39 -2.34 3.41 -6.00
C GLU A 39 -1.95 2.37 -4.94
N ILE A 40 -2.45 1.14 -5.06
CA ILE A 40 -2.27 0.07 -4.04
C ILE A 40 -0.79 -0.32 -3.88
N PHE A 41 -0.01 -0.32 -4.96
CA PHE A 41 1.41 -0.66 -4.94
C PHE A 41 2.34 0.57 -4.83
N SER A 42 1.81 1.73 -4.48
CA SER A 42 2.61 2.97 -4.36
C SER A 42 3.75 2.86 -3.35
N GLY A 43 3.61 1.99 -2.35
CA GLY A 43 4.61 1.75 -1.31
C GLY A 43 5.82 0.89 -1.74
N ILE A 44 5.70 0.06 -2.81
CA ILE A 44 6.77 -0.91 -3.19
C ILE A 44 8.14 -0.25 -3.42
N SER A 45 8.15 0.98 -3.94
CA SER A 45 9.39 1.71 -4.23
C SER A 45 9.81 2.68 -3.13
N LYS A 46 9.04 2.78 -2.04
CA LYS A 46 9.32 3.68 -0.93
C LYS A 46 10.18 2.98 0.11
N ASP A 47 11.10 3.72 0.71
CA ASP A 47 11.87 3.26 1.86
C ASP A 47 11.15 3.69 3.15
N PRO A 48 10.55 2.77 3.91
CA PRO A 48 9.82 3.11 5.12
C PRO A 48 10.72 3.72 6.20
N ALA A 49 12.04 3.46 6.18
CA ALA A 49 12.96 4.05 7.13
C ALA A 49 13.01 5.57 7.00
N ARG A 50 12.88 6.12 5.79
CA ARG A 50 12.86 7.57 5.55
C ARG A 50 11.65 8.26 6.18
N GLU A 51 10.52 7.60 6.26
CA GLU A 51 9.35 8.15 6.95
C GLU A 51 9.58 8.29 8.46
N LEU A 52 10.46 7.47 9.03
CA LEU A 52 10.77 7.45 10.46
C LEU A 52 11.97 8.33 10.85
N GLU A 53 12.63 9.01 9.90
CA GLU A 53 13.78 9.87 10.16
C GLU A 53 13.48 11.09 11.05
N VAL A 54 12.22 11.53 11.10
CA VAL A 54 11.82 12.64 11.96
C VAL A 54 11.74 12.17 13.40
N ILE A 55 12.78 12.49 14.15
CA ILE A 55 12.91 12.12 15.56
C ILE A 55 12.69 13.36 16.41
N LEU A 56 11.80 13.23 17.38
CA LEU A 56 11.59 14.23 18.41
C LEU A 56 12.42 13.84 19.63
N ASP A 57 13.20 14.79 20.15
CA ASP A 57 13.94 14.59 21.39
C ASP A 57 13.01 14.81 22.56
N GLN A 58 12.48 13.74 23.12
CA GLN A 58 11.57 13.77 24.26
C GLN A 58 11.94 12.64 25.23
N LYS A 59 12.04 12.96 26.51
CA LYS A 59 12.22 11.96 27.59
C LYS A 59 10.92 11.16 27.77
N HIS A 60 10.74 10.15 26.92
CA HIS A 60 9.61 9.23 26.99
C HIS A 60 10.14 7.80 26.86
N GLU A 61 9.85 6.98 27.84
CA GLU A 61 10.32 5.58 27.92
C GLU A 61 9.16 4.57 27.96
N GLU A 62 7.94 5.08 27.98
CA GLU A 62 6.76 4.23 27.98
C GLU A 62 6.40 3.76 26.55
N ILE A 63 5.64 2.69 26.46
CA ILE A 63 5.17 2.16 25.18
C ILE A 63 4.24 3.17 24.49
N ILE A 64 4.53 3.44 23.23
CA ILE A 64 3.66 4.21 22.36
C ILE A 64 2.90 3.23 21.47
N LEU A 65 1.56 3.32 21.49
CA LEU A 65 0.69 2.42 20.76
C LEU A 65 -0.28 3.20 19.85
N LEU A 66 -0.19 2.98 18.55
CA LEU A 66 -1.18 3.41 17.58
C LEU A 66 -2.09 2.25 17.23
N LYS A 67 -3.40 2.47 17.35
CA LYS A 67 -4.41 1.45 17.05
C LYS A 67 -5.27 1.87 15.87
N GLY A 68 -5.72 0.86 15.12
CA GLY A 68 -6.76 1.04 14.12
C GLY A 68 -6.32 1.82 12.88
N ILE A 69 -5.03 1.82 12.55
CA ILE A 69 -4.52 2.43 11.32
C ILE A 69 -5.15 1.67 10.14
N PRO A 70 -5.91 2.33 9.26
CA PRO A 70 -6.43 1.67 8.07
C PRO A 70 -5.30 1.06 7.26
N LEU A 71 -5.53 -0.14 6.73
CA LEU A 71 -4.57 -0.86 5.89
C LEU A 71 -5.27 -1.33 4.63
N TYR A 72 -4.71 -0.99 3.50
CA TYR A 72 -5.11 -1.47 2.18
C TYR A 72 -3.92 -2.17 1.55
N SER A 73 -4.08 -3.42 1.16
CA SER A 73 -2.97 -4.17 0.59
C SER A 73 -3.44 -5.23 -0.40
N VAL A 74 -2.50 -5.93 -1.00
CA VAL A 74 -2.76 -6.99 -1.98
C VAL A 74 -2.10 -8.27 -1.51
N CYS A 75 -2.85 -9.36 -1.48
CA CYS A 75 -2.31 -10.68 -1.19
C CYS A 75 -1.25 -11.05 -2.24
N GLU A 76 -0.01 -11.30 -1.81
CA GLU A 76 1.10 -11.63 -2.71
C GLU A 76 0.87 -12.92 -3.52
N HIS A 77 0.08 -13.88 -2.96
CA HIS A 77 -0.16 -15.17 -3.59
C HIS A 77 -1.25 -15.13 -4.67
N HIS A 78 -2.24 -14.26 -4.53
CA HIS A 78 -3.42 -14.22 -5.39
C HIS A 78 -3.63 -12.87 -6.09
N LEU A 79 -2.88 -11.84 -5.73
CA LEU A 79 -3.05 -10.45 -6.18
C LEU A 79 -4.45 -9.89 -5.93
N ILE A 80 -5.14 -10.41 -4.92
CA ILE A 80 -6.47 -9.94 -4.51
C ILE A 80 -6.30 -8.85 -3.46
N PRO A 81 -6.91 -7.66 -3.62
CA PRO A 81 -6.92 -6.62 -2.61
C PRO A 81 -7.64 -7.07 -1.33
N PHE A 82 -7.11 -6.64 -0.19
CA PHE A 82 -7.78 -6.78 1.09
C PHE A 82 -7.66 -5.50 1.91
N ILE A 83 -8.59 -5.34 2.85
CA ILE A 83 -8.61 -4.21 3.79
C ILE A 83 -8.50 -4.73 5.21
N GLY A 84 -7.88 -3.96 6.05
CA GLY A 84 -7.71 -4.32 7.44
C GLY A 84 -7.38 -3.13 8.33
N LYS A 85 -6.92 -3.44 9.53
CA LYS A 85 -6.40 -2.45 10.49
C LYS A 85 -5.09 -2.95 11.07
N ALA A 86 -4.10 -2.09 11.08
CA ALA A 86 -2.83 -2.33 11.75
C ALA A 86 -2.82 -1.69 13.14
N ASN A 87 -2.16 -2.35 14.08
CA ASN A 87 -1.80 -1.77 15.36
C ASN A 87 -0.28 -1.83 15.48
N VAL A 88 0.34 -0.68 15.71
CA VAL A 88 1.80 -0.56 15.81
C VAL A 88 2.16 -0.05 17.19
N ALA A 89 3.07 -0.75 17.85
CA ALA A 89 3.59 -0.34 19.14
C ALA A 89 5.12 -0.30 19.11
N TYR A 90 5.71 0.68 19.80
CA TYR A 90 7.14 0.75 20.01
C TYR A 90 7.48 1.37 21.37
N ILE A 91 8.66 1.05 21.87
CA ILE A 91 9.22 1.66 23.08
C ILE A 91 10.37 2.58 22.64
N PRO A 92 10.27 3.90 22.90
CA PRO A 92 11.34 4.82 22.62
C PRO A 92 12.62 4.44 23.40
N ARG A 93 13.77 4.64 22.79
CA ARG A 93 15.06 4.49 23.46
C ARG A 93 15.88 5.74 23.28
N HIS A 94 16.62 6.11 24.33
CA HIS A 94 17.52 7.29 24.30
C HIS A 94 16.79 8.60 23.95
N GLY A 95 15.53 8.76 24.37
CA GLY A 95 14.76 9.96 24.12
C GLY A 95 14.30 10.15 22.66
N ARG A 96 14.46 9.12 21.81
CA ARG A 96 14.11 9.20 20.38
C ARG A 96 12.68 8.76 20.13
N VAL A 97 11.82 9.72 19.88
CA VAL A 97 10.39 9.51 19.58
C VAL A 97 10.12 9.90 18.14
N THR A 98 9.44 9.03 17.37
CA THR A 98 8.97 9.40 16.04
C THR A 98 7.53 9.92 16.09
N GLY A 99 7.18 10.79 15.14
CA GLY A 99 5.82 11.33 15.06
C GLY A 99 4.79 10.24 14.74
N LEU A 100 3.62 10.28 15.41
CA LEU A 100 2.54 9.29 15.22
C LEU A 100 2.08 9.23 13.76
N SER A 101 2.00 10.38 13.07
CA SER A 101 1.68 10.45 11.65
C SER A 101 2.70 9.74 10.74
N LYS A 102 3.96 9.62 11.18
CA LYS A 102 5.00 8.92 10.43
C LYS A 102 4.79 7.42 10.48
N ILE A 103 4.41 6.90 11.64
CA ILE A 103 4.07 5.49 11.81
C ILE A 103 2.85 5.13 10.93
N ALA A 104 1.83 5.99 10.91
CA ALA A 104 0.67 5.77 10.05
C ALA A 104 1.07 5.67 8.57
N ARG A 105 1.96 6.57 8.08
CA ARG A 105 2.45 6.56 6.70
C ARG A 105 3.32 5.35 6.34
N VAL A 106 3.95 4.71 7.30
CA VAL A 106 4.71 3.47 7.07
C VAL A 106 3.76 2.29 6.83
N VAL A 107 2.55 2.36 7.39
CA VAL A 107 1.51 1.33 7.21
C VAL A 107 0.75 1.54 5.90
N ASP A 108 0.61 2.79 5.47
CA ASP A 108 -0.06 3.19 4.23
C ASP A 108 0.82 2.95 2.99
#